data_84177659a63e974ccaac9632b4db5027
#
_entry.id   84177659a63e974ccaac9632b4db5027
#
_cell.length_a   1.000
_cell.length_b   1.000
_cell.length_c   1.000
_cell.angle_alpha   90.00
_cell.angle_beta   90.00
_cell.angle_gamma   90.00
#
_symmetry.space_group_name_H-M   'P 1'
#
loop_
_entity.id
_entity.type
_entity.pdbx_description
1 polymer ?
#
loop_
_entity_poly.entity_id
_entity_poly.type
_entity_poly.pdbx_seq_one_letter_code
_entity_poly.pdbx_strand_id
1 'polypeptide(L)'
;MKHIVKQKYLVSPNRRGAGLDIFIDFPKHVLHMKQHEKNGQYFLMYYSDIEKTQFEKSCASKNIITMYDNSYFEYKIEGKVPSMAKYVNDIWSNHPDIVMADVDTSEYNDTWSEFTVKKLCTDDTLLMAIPHGDSLDELSEMISAMDKDPYISIIGIPYIFPNGITRMDIIAHCVATGNWCWSKAVHMLGIAESNEIQNHKDLIRICQNIISIDTSYPVLLGCDGVSLTTNDNNLFDQPKPSFNIINCPTDKTDESVISNNIKVFKDTINAVTSGFAKIALVGASGTGKTTTAVKIAKLLGDNAIYLKYPPIHDVCDYRDPEKANLATALYTGCNLMAAHIQAAMFGKTVILDRCLIDNIVYAKFNHNDMQVEIFSKAFDKFCGDISSIGWTFPLANEDIEDDGKRITDRGVQLQIHNLFAETLFLSDLDLKMLPASLDGTLSVEDRIESFLKSI
;
A
#
# COMPACT_ATOMS: atom_id res chain seq x y z
N MET A 1 16.68 1.32 -24.79
CA MET A 1 15.87 2.02 -23.80
C MET A 1 14.54 1.30 -23.55
N LYS A 2 13.78 0.88 -24.58
CA LYS A 2 12.55 0.10 -24.46
C LYS A 2 12.74 -1.20 -23.64
N HIS A 3 13.89 -1.88 -23.74
CA HIS A 3 14.25 -3.00 -22.85
C HIS A 3 14.36 -2.59 -21.37
N ILE A 4 14.79 -1.37 -21.07
CA ILE A 4 14.92 -0.86 -19.70
C ILE A 4 13.54 -0.57 -19.12
N VAL A 5 12.60 -0.06 -19.91
CA VAL A 5 11.21 0.18 -19.49
C VAL A 5 10.52 -1.14 -19.17
N LYS A 6 10.60 -2.13 -20.06
CA LYS A 6 10.08 -3.49 -19.81
C LYS A 6 10.67 -4.11 -18.54
N GLN A 7 11.97 -3.97 -18.30
CA GLN A 7 12.62 -4.45 -17.08
C GLN A 7 12.19 -3.66 -15.83
N LYS A 8 11.93 -2.36 -15.98
CA LYS A 8 11.50 -1.51 -14.87
C LYS A 8 10.08 -1.84 -14.41
N TYR A 9 9.18 -2.17 -15.34
CA TYR A 9 7.78 -2.52 -15.06
C TYR A 9 7.51 -4.03 -15.00
N LEU A 10 8.46 -4.86 -15.38
CA LEU A 10 8.44 -6.27 -15.00
C LEU A 10 8.81 -6.34 -13.52
N VAL A 11 8.02 -7.02 -12.72
CA VAL A 11 8.25 -7.21 -11.27
C VAL A 11 9.70 -7.67 -11.07
N SER A 12 10.60 -6.73 -10.86
CA SER A 12 12.00 -7.02 -10.61
C SER A 12 12.21 -7.15 -9.11
N PRO A 13 12.80 -8.25 -8.63
CA PRO A 13 13.23 -8.37 -7.24
C PRO A 13 14.11 -7.20 -6.77
N ASN A 14 14.81 -6.56 -7.71
CA ASN A 14 15.70 -5.44 -7.44
C ASN A 14 14.99 -4.11 -7.12
N ARG A 15 13.65 -4.02 -7.26
CA ARG A 15 12.86 -2.83 -6.90
C ARG A 15 12.27 -2.91 -5.49
N ARG A 16 12.41 -4.03 -4.81
CA ARG A 16 11.87 -4.21 -3.46
C ARG A 16 12.38 -3.11 -2.53
N GLY A 17 11.45 -2.41 -1.89
CA GLY A 17 11.76 -1.29 -1.00
C GLY A 17 12.10 0.04 -1.70
N ALA A 18 12.07 0.13 -3.03
CA ALA A 18 12.11 1.40 -3.75
C ALA A 18 10.77 2.13 -3.60
N GLY A 19 10.78 3.46 -3.51
CA GLY A 19 9.56 4.25 -3.55
C GLY A 19 8.80 4.12 -4.88
N LEU A 20 7.64 4.77 -4.97
CA LEU A 20 6.78 4.73 -6.14
C LEU A 20 7.30 5.61 -7.27
N ASP A 21 7.18 5.15 -8.51
CA ASP A 21 7.29 6.03 -9.67
C ASP A 21 6.04 6.89 -9.79
N ILE A 22 6.21 8.21 -9.92
CA ILE A 22 5.11 9.16 -9.91
C ILE A 22 4.97 9.79 -11.28
N PHE A 23 3.85 9.50 -11.94
CA PHE A 23 3.45 10.12 -13.19
C PHE A 23 2.68 11.40 -12.88
N ILE A 24 3.17 12.53 -13.37
CA ILE A 24 2.52 13.82 -13.19
C ILE A 24 1.68 14.15 -14.41
N ASP A 25 0.43 14.47 -14.17
CA ASP A 25 -0.48 14.94 -15.18
C ASP A 25 -0.57 16.47 -15.15
N PHE A 26 -0.61 17.08 -16.35
CA PHE A 26 -0.55 18.52 -16.53
C PHE A 26 -1.76 19.05 -17.29
N PRO A 27 -2.45 20.10 -16.78
CA PRO A 27 -3.41 20.84 -17.57
C PRO A 27 -2.80 21.36 -18.87
N LYS A 28 -3.62 21.50 -19.89
CA LYS A 28 -3.19 21.87 -21.27
C LYS A 28 -2.29 23.10 -21.32
N HIS A 29 -2.60 24.14 -20.55
CA HIS A 29 -1.89 25.42 -20.59
C HIS A 29 -0.49 25.38 -19.95
N VAL A 30 -0.21 24.43 -19.06
CA VAL A 30 1.10 24.22 -18.42
C VAL A 30 1.84 23.00 -18.96
N LEU A 31 1.35 22.43 -20.04
CA LEU A 31 1.90 21.22 -20.64
C LEU A 31 3.37 21.37 -21.07
N HIS A 32 3.80 22.59 -21.42
CA HIS A 32 5.19 22.90 -21.75
C HIS A 32 6.18 22.67 -20.60
N MET A 33 5.74 22.72 -19.35
CA MET A 33 6.57 22.44 -18.17
C MET A 33 7.14 21.02 -18.15
N LYS A 34 6.52 20.06 -18.86
CA LYS A 34 7.05 18.69 -19.03
C LYS A 34 8.50 18.65 -19.51
N GLN A 35 8.93 19.65 -20.28
CA GLN A 35 10.29 19.70 -20.83
C GLN A 35 11.36 19.93 -19.76
N HIS A 36 10.99 20.46 -18.59
CA HIS A 36 11.90 20.74 -17.49
C HIS A 36 12.14 19.53 -16.56
N GLU A 37 11.34 18.49 -16.67
CA GLU A 37 11.54 17.25 -15.91
C GLU A 37 12.58 16.36 -16.62
N LYS A 38 13.86 16.56 -16.31
CA LYS A 38 14.99 15.83 -16.92
C LYS A 38 14.95 14.31 -16.72
N ASN A 39 14.14 13.81 -15.79
CA ASN A 39 13.92 12.39 -15.50
C ASN A 39 12.42 12.10 -15.34
N GLY A 40 11.56 12.87 -15.99
CA GLY A 40 10.12 12.84 -15.79
C GLY A 40 9.47 11.60 -16.41
N GLN A 41 8.78 10.89 -15.56
CA GLN A 41 7.71 10.00 -15.98
C GLN A 41 6.46 10.87 -16.02
N TYR A 42 5.67 10.81 -17.03
CA TYR A 42 4.42 11.55 -17.06
C TYR A 42 3.35 10.82 -17.86
N PHE A 43 2.17 11.18 -17.48
CA PHE A 43 0.92 10.70 -18.00
C PHE A 43 0.51 11.56 -19.17
N LEU A 44 0.10 10.95 -20.27
CA LEU A 44 -0.49 11.63 -21.39
C LEU A 44 -1.92 11.21 -21.53
N MET A 45 -2.85 12.09 -21.17
CA MET A 45 -4.24 11.88 -21.49
C MET A 45 -4.49 12.08 -22.98
N TYR A 46 -5.28 11.20 -23.57
CA TYR A 46 -5.78 11.40 -24.90
C TYR A 46 -6.97 12.35 -24.86
N TYR A 47 -6.72 13.61 -25.14
CA TYR A 47 -7.76 14.58 -25.38
C TYR A 47 -7.82 14.90 -26.86
N SER A 48 -9.04 15.00 -27.45
CA SER A 48 -9.23 15.19 -28.91
C SER A 48 -8.53 16.39 -29.50
N ASP A 49 -8.10 17.33 -28.67
CA ASP A 49 -7.44 18.58 -29.03
C ASP A 49 -6.00 18.70 -28.53
N ILE A 50 -5.42 17.66 -27.88
CA ILE A 50 -4.00 17.69 -27.55
C ILE A 50 -3.25 17.64 -28.88
N GLU A 51 -2.39 18.62 -29.06
CA GLU A 51 -1.57 18.73 -30.24
C GLU A 51 -0.87 17.40 -30.53
N LYS A 52 -1.31 16.74 -31.60
CA LYS A 52 -0.75 15.48 -32.09
C LYS A 52 0.79 15.52 -32.12
N THR A 53 1.36 16.66 -32.49
CA THR A 53 2.78 16.93 -32.46
C THR A 53 3.46 16.81 -31.11
N GLN A 54 2.78 17.10 -30.02
CA GLN A 54 3.37 17.02 -28.68
C GLN A 54 3.35 15.58 -28.16
N PHE A 55 2.30 14.84 -28.43
CA PHE A 55 2.22 13.41 -28.16
C PHE A 55 3.31 12.65 -28.94
N GLU A 56 3.42 12.91 -30.25
CA GLU A 56 4.45 12.33 -31.12
C GLU A 56 5.87 12.59 -30.60
N LYS A 57 6.17 13.85 -30.22
CA LYS A 57 7.47 14.22 -29.64
C LYS A 57 7.74 13.52 -28.30
N SER A 58 6.73 13.38 -27.47
CA SER A 58 6.87 12.72 -26.18
C SER A 58 7.15 11.22 -26.34
N CYS A 59 6.42 10.54 -27.20
CA CYS A 59 6.64 9.13 -27.52
C CYS A 59 8.01 8.89 -28.19
N ALA A 60 8.50 9.84 -28.97
CA ALA A 60 9.82 9.78 -29.58
C ALA A 60 10.97 10.06 -28.59
N SER A 61 10.69 10.65 -27.45
CA SER A 61 11.69 10.97 -26.43
C SER A 61 12.27 9.71 -25.80
N LYS A 62 13.61 9.65 -25.71
CA LYS A 62 14.32 8.51 -25.11
C LYS A 62 14.40 8.58 -23.59
N ASN A 63 14.11 9.73 -23.00
CA ASN A 63 14.33 9.98 -21.56
C ASN A 63 13.03 9.98 -20.73
N ILE A 64 11.90 9.75 -21.38
CA ILE A 64 10.58 9.89 -20.80
C ILE A 64 9.83 8.58 -21.02
N ILE A 65 9.17 8.10 -19.97
CA ILE A 65 8.21 7.00 -20.07
C ILE A 65 6.84 7.61 -20.31
N THR A 66 6.21 7.24 -21.39
CA THR A 66 4.89 7.72 -21.78
C THR A 66 3.82 6.68 -21.44
N MET A 67 2.78 7.13 -20.77
CA MET A 67 1.57 6.34 -20.50
C MET A 67 0.41 6.99 -21.29
N TYR A 68 -0.26 6.22 -22.10
CA TYR A 68 -1.35 6.67 -22.95
C TYR A 68 -2.68 6.21 -22.39
N ASP A 69 -3.48 7.17 -21.96
CA ASP A 69 -4.83 6.98 -21.45
C ASP A 69 -5.85 7.10 -22.59
N ASN A 70 -6.91 6.33 -22.55
CA ASN A 70 -8.03 6.42 -23.46
C ASN A 70 -8.99 7.58 -23.13
N SER A 71 -8.74 8.30 -22.02
CA SER A 71 -9.56 9.41 -21.52
C SER A 71 -11.03 9.06 -21.34
N TYR A 72 -11.31 7.81 -20.98
CA TYR A 72 -12.68 7.33 -20.82
C TYR A 72 -13.46 8.17 -19.77
N PHE A 73 -12.79 8.55 -18.69
CA PHE A 73 -13.40 9.34 -17.62
C PHE A 73 -13.78 10.75 -18.09
N GLU A 74 -12.89 11.43 -18.82
CA GLU A 74 -13.13 12.76 -19.38
C GLU A 74 -14.25 12.73 -20.43
N TYR A 75 -14.23 11.75 -21.31
CA TYR A 75 -15.29 11.55 -22.31
C TYR A 75 -16.65 11.30 -21.65
N LYS A 76 -16.68 10.55 -20.55
CA LYS A 76 -17.92 10.29 -19.80
C LYS A 76 -18.47 11.58 -19.18
N ILE A 77 -17.62 12.44 -18.64
CA ILE A 77 -18.02 13.76 -18.12
C ILE A 77 -18.61 14.62 -19.23
N GLU A 78 -18.06 14.56 -20.43
CA GLU A 78 -18.53 15.30 -21.59
C GLU A 78 -19.73 14.65 -22.31
N GLY A 79 -20.19 13.50 -21.85
CA GLY A 79 -21.27 12.73 -22.50
C GLY A 79 -20.90 12.16 -23.87
N LYS A 80 -19.61 11.92 -24.08
CA LYS A 80 -19.06 11.35 -25.32
C LYS A 80 -18.58 9.92 -25.09
N VAL A 81 -18.38 9.17 -26.17
CA VAL A 81 -17.79 7.82 -26.13
C VAL A 81 -16.44 7.86 -26.86
N PRO A 82 -15.35 7.36 -26.25
CA PRO A 82 -14.06 7.29 -26.93
C PRO A 82 -14.12 6.36 -28.14
N SER A 83 -13.45 6.75 -29.22
CA SER A 83 -13.33 5.90 -30.40
C SER A 83 -12.19 4.91 -30.23
N MET A 84 -12.51 3.64 -29.97
CA MET A 84 -11.54 2.57 -29.85
C MET A 84 -10.67 2.44 -31.10
N ALA A 85 -11.24 2.58 -32.30
CA ALA A 85 -10.48 2.51 -33.56
C ALA A 85 -9.44 3.62 -33.64
N LYS A 86 -9.78 4.85 -33.22
CA LYS A 86 -8.84 5.97 -33.18
C LYS A 86 -7.76 5.72 -32.15
N TYR A 87 -8.11 5.27 -30.95
CA TYR A 87 -7.18 4.94 -29.87
C TYR A 87 -6.13 3.92 -30.32
N VAL A 88 -6.57 2.82 -30.94
CA VAL A 88 -5.68 1.79 -31.48
C VAL A 88 -4.76 2.32 -32.57
N ASN A 89 -5.28 3.15 -33.49
CA ASN A 89 -4.49 3.74 -34.57
C ASN A 89 -3.43 4.70 -34.04
N ASP A 90 -3.75 5.49 -33.00
CA ASP A 90 -2.81 6.40 -32.36
C ASP A 90 -1.69 5.65 -31.64
N ILE A 91 -2.01 4.52 -30.96
CA ILE A 91 -1.03 3.63 -30.35
C ILE A 91 -0.06 3.09 -31.39
N TRP A 92 -0.58 2.57 -32.51
CA TRP A 92 0.24 1.99 -33.56
C TRP A 92 1.11 3.03 -34.29
N SER A 93 0.65 4.26 -34.37
CA SER A 93 1.40 5.33 -35.03
C SER A 93 2.50 5.91 -34.14
N ASN A 94 2.33 5.94 -32.83
CA ASN A 94 3.20 6.67 -31.92
C ASN A 94 3.98 5.79 -30.94
N HIS A 95 3.59 4.52 -30.77
CA HIS A 95 4.26 3.54 -29.90
C HIS A 95 4.55 4.07 -28.48
N PRO A 96 3.53 4.46 -27.70
CA PRO A 96 3.74 4.84 -26.31
C PRO A 96 4.31 3.65 -25.52
N ASP A 97 5.00 3.93 -24.41
CA ASP A 97 5.62 2.87 -23.61
C ASP A 97 4.57 2.04 -22.86
N ILE A 98 3.49 2.67 -22.37
CA ILE A 98 2.38 2.05 -21.66
C ILE A 98 1.07 2.52 -22.26
N VAL A 99 0.15 1.59 -22.48
CA VAL A 99 -1.22 1.89 -22.91
C VAL A 99 -2.23 1.35 -21.91
N MET A 100 -3.27 2.11 -21.65
CA MET A 100 -4.40 1.68 -20.82
C MET A 100 -5.50 1.07 -21.68
N ALA A 101 -6.09 0.01 -21.18
CA ALA A 101 -7.30 -0.57 -21.71
C ALA A 101 -8.41 -0.44 -20.65
N ASP A 102 -9.03 0.73 -20.64
CA ASP A 102 -10.25 1.02 -19.90
C ASP A 102 -11.38 1.14 -20.90
N VAL A 103 -12.19 0.11 -21.00
CA VAL A 103 -13.31 0.01 -21.93
C VAL A 103 -14.58 -0.20 -21.14
N ASP A 104 -15.69 0.22 -21.67
CA ASP A 104 -17.01 0.04 -21.04
C ASP A 104 -17.23 -1.43 -20.65
N THR A 105 -17.77 -1.66 -19.46
CA THR A 105 -17.95 -2.99 -18.86
C THR A 105 -18.76 -3.95 -19.68
N SER A 106 -19.74 -3.46 -20.47
CA SER A 106 -20.51 -4.31 -21.40
C SER A 106 -19.71 -4.77 -22.61
N GLU A 107 -18.75 -3.96 -23.05
CA GLU A 107 -17.80 -4.30 -24.13
C GLU A 107 -16.56 -5.01 -23.59
N TYR A 108 -16.25 -4.88 -22.31
CA TYR A 108 -15.03 -5.38 -21.70
C TYR A 108 -14.95 -6.90 -21.71
N ASN A 109 -16.04 -7.58 -21.42
CA ASN A 109 -16.10 -9.05 -21.47
C ASN A 109 -16.00 -9.60 -22.89
N ASP A 110 -16.45 -8.84 -23.90
CA ASP A 110 -16.40 -9.25 -25.31
C ASP A 110 -15.16 -8.72 -26.05
N THR A 111 -14.62 -7.55 -25.64
CA THR A 111 -13.49 -6.90 -26.32
C THR A 111 -12.16 -7.16 -25.65
N TRP A 112 -12.12 -7.62 -24.39
CA TRP A 112 -10.97 -8.27 -23.81
C TRP A 112 -10.70 -9.66 -24.43
N SER A 113 -11.43 -9.97 -25.49
CA SER A 113 -11.12 -11.09 -26.35
C SER A 113 -9.66 -11.00 -26.79
N GLU A 114 -9.02 -12.16 -26.98
CA GLU A 114 -7.65 -12.30 -27.51
C GLU A 114 -7.30 -11.33 -28.64
N PHE A 115 -8.31 -10.89 -29.39
CA PHE A 115 -8.15 -10.05 -30.56
C PHE A 115 -7.82 -8.58 -30.23
N THR A 116 -8.46 -7.97 -29.24
CA THR A 116 -8.23 -6.56 -28.91
C THR A 116 -6.94 -6.39 -28.11
N VAL A 117 -6.68 -7.29 -27.18
CA VAL A 117 -5.47 -7.30 -26.37
C VAL A 117 -4.24 -7.56 -27.24
N LYS A 118 -4.27 -8.52 -28.14
CA LYS A 118 -3.20 -8.79 -29.10
C LYS A 118 -2.93 -7.63 -30.05
N LYS A 119 -3.94 -6.83 -30.39
CA LYS A 119 -3.77 -5.64 -31.22
C LYS A 119 -3.16 -4.46 -30.47
N LEU A 120 -3.44 -4.31 -29.19
CA LEU A 120 -2.88 -3.23 -28.36
C LEU A 120 -1.46 -3.54 -27.92
N CYS A 121 -1.12 -4.83 -27.71
CA CYS A 121 0.23 -5.26 -27.36
C CYS A 121 1.12 -5.31 -28.60
N THR A 122 1.97 -4.33 -28.76
CA THR A 122 3.16 -4.43 -29.62
C THR A 122 4.33 -4.96 -28.80
N ASP A 123 5.38 -5.47 -29.46
CA ASP A 123 6.59 -5.95 -28.76
C ASP A 123 7.27 -4.87 -27.89
N ASP A 124 6.93 -3.60 -28.12
CA ASP A 124 7.52 -2.44 -27.50
C ASP A 124 6.59 -1.66 -26.58
N THR A 125 5.31 -2.04 -26.49
CA THR A 125 4.28 -1.35 -25.71
C THR A 125 3.74 -2.27 -24.62
N LEU A 126 3.76 -1.81 -23.35
CA LEU A 126 3.19 -2.54 -22.23
C LEU A 126 1.70 -2.24 -22.12
N LEU A 127 0.91 -3.28 -21.90
CA LEU A 127 -0.52 -3.14 -21.67
C LEU A 127 -0.82 -3.02 -20.17
N MET A 128 -1.51 -1.96 -19.80
CA MET A 128 -2.14 -1.77 -18.51
C MET A 128 -3.64 -2.10 -18.62
N ALA A 129 -4.08 -3.08 -17.85
CA ALA A 129 -5.48 -3.47 -17.77
C ALA A 129 -6.13 -2.87 -16.51
N ILE A 130 -7.38 -2.44 -16.64
CA ILE A 130 -8.15 -1.85 -15.54
C ILE A 130 -9.29 -2.78 -15.17
N PRO A 131 -9.36 -3.31 -13.94
CA PRO A 131 -10.44 -4.19 -13.51
C PRO A 131 -11.75 -3.40 -13.34
N HIS A 132 -12.87 -4.04 -13.70
CA HIS A 132 -14.21 -3.53 -13.51
C HIS A 132 -15.05 -4.56 -12.77
N GLY A 133 -15.98 -4.12 -11.94
CA GLY A 133 -16.88 -4.97 -11.17
C GLY A 133 -17.66 -4.15 -10.16
N ASP A 134 -18.77 -4.70 -9.70
CA ASP A 134 -19.69 -4.07 -8.78
C ASP A 134 -19.54 -4.60 -7.34
N SER A 135 -18.68 -5.60 -7.13
CA SER A 135 -18.40 -6.19 -5.83
C SER A 135 -16.89 -6.49 -5.64
N LEU A 136 -16.47 -6.66 -4.38
CA LEU A 136 -15.09 -7.04 -4.06
C LEU A 136 -14.72 -8.40 -4.66
N ASP A 137 -15.65 -9.37 -4.65
CA ASP A 137 -15.42 -10.71 -5.18
C ASP A 137 -15.21 -10.66 -6.69
N GLU A 138 -16.09 -9.98 -7.45
CA GLU A 138 -15.96 -9.82 -8.90
C GLU A 138 -14.64 -9.14 -9.28
N LEU A 139 -14.29 -8.05 -8.60
CA LEU A 139 -13.02 -7.33 -8.82
C LEU A 139 -11.82 -8.23 -8.51
N SER A 140 -11.89 -8.99 -7.43
CA SER A 140 -10.84 -9.92 -7.00
C SER A 140 -10.64 -11.06 -8.01
N GLU A 141 -11.73 -11.65 -8.52
CA GLU A 141 -11.68 -12.67 -9.57
C GLU A 141 -11.09 -12.12 -10.87
N MET A 142 -11.48 -10.89 -11.25
CA MET A 142 -10.96 -10.24 -12.44
C MET A 142 -9.46 -9.94 -12.32
N ILE A 143 -9.00 -9.41 -11.18
CA ILE A 143 -7.57 -9.17 -10.90
C ILE A 143 -6.78 -10.48 -10.97
N SER A 144 -7.32 -11.56 -10.39
CA SER A 144 -6.70 -12.89 -10.46
C SER A 144 -6.65 -13.44 -11.90
N ALA A 145 -7.65 -13.17 -12.72
CA ALA A 145 -7.64 -13.54 -14.14
C ALA A 145 -6.59 -12.72 -14.92
N MET A 146 -6.51 -11.41 -14.68
CA MET A 146 -5.51 -10.53 -15.28
C MET A 146 -4.07 -10.91 -14.90
N ASP A 147 -3.84 -11.39 -13.66
CA ASP A 147 -2.51 -11.88 -13.23
C ASP A 147 -2.03 -13.06 -14.08
N LYS A 148 -2.94 -13.88 -14.56
CA LYS A 148 -2.64 -15.07 -15.37
C LYS A 148 -2.52 -14.76 -16.87
N ASP A 149 -3.00 -13.60 -17.33
CA ASP A 149 -2.98 -13.25 -18.75
C ASP A 149 -1.57 -12.81 -19.17
N PRO A 150 -0.92 -13.50 -20.14
CA PRO A 150 0.44 -13.18 -20.55
C PRO A 150 0.58 -11.85 -21.32
N TYR A 151 -0.51 -11.29 -21.81
CA TYR A 151 -0.51 -10.02 -22.55
C TYR A 151 -0.57 -8.80 -21.64
N ILE A 152 -1.08 -8.96 -20.41
CA ILE A 152 -1.16 -7.89 -19.43
C ILE A 152 0.19 -7.79 -18.71
N SER A 153 0.75 -6.59 -18.68
CA SER A 153 2.00 -6.30 -17.98
C SER A 153 1.79 -5.54 -16.68
N ILE A 154 0.75 -4.71 -16.65
CA ILE A 154 0.43 -3.81 -15.55
C ILE A 154 -1.07 -3.92 -15.25
N ILE A 155 -1.45 -3.89 -13.98
CA ILE A 155 -2.84 -3.74 -13.56
C ILE A 155 -3.02 -2.34 -13.01
N GLY A 156 -3.92 -1.57 -13.61
CA GLY A 156 -4.28 -0.21 -13.17
C GLY A 156 -5.46 -0.28 -12.20
N ILE A 157 -5.30 0.20 -10.96
CA ILE A 157 -6.37 0.18 -9.98
C ILE A 157 -6.93 1.59 -9.79
N PRO A 158 -8.19 1.87 -10.20
CA PRO A 158 -8.83 3.17 -10.05
C PRO A 158 -8.98 3.59 -8.58
N TYR A 159 -9.07 4.91 -8.34
CA TYR A 159 -9.27 5.45 -6.99
C TYR A 159 -10.54 4.93 -6.33
N ILE A 160 -11.64 4.82 -7.09
CA ILE A 160 -12.94 4.37 -6.60
C ILE A 160 -13.63 3.52 -7.67
N PHE A 161 -14.32 2.49 -7.22
CA PHE A 161 -15.15 1.61 -8.03
C PHE A 161 -16.63 1.91 -7.78
N PRO A 162 -17.56 1.32 -8.55
CA PRO A 162 -18.99 1.35 -8.24
C PRO A 162 -19.27 0.94 -6.79
N ASN A 163 -20.40 1.36 -6.27
CA ASN A 163 -20.86 1.08 -4.88
C ASN A 163 -19.93 1.62 -3.78
N GLY A 164 -19.01 2.55 -4.10
CA GLY A 164 -18.14 3.20 -3.12
C GLY A 164 -16.96 2.34 -2.67
N ILE A 165 -16.68 1.23 -3.37
CA ILE A 165 -15.50 0.40 -3.11
C ILE A 165 -14.24 1.21 -3.42
N THR A 166 -13.36 1.36 -2.46
CA THR A 166 -12.07 2.05 -2.66
C THR A 166 -11.01 1.10 -3.19
N ARG A 167 -9.94 1.64 -3.79
CA ARG A 167 -8.81 0.81 -4.22
C ARG A 167 -8.13 0.08 -3.05
N MET A 168 -8.14 0.67 -1.86
CA MET A 168 -7.55 0.04 -0.68
C MET A 168 -8.39 -1.13 -0.19
N ASP A 169 -9.73 -1.05 -0.32
CA ASP A 169 -10.62 -2.17 -0.05
C ASP A 169 -10.30 -3.36 -0.93
N ILE A 170 -10.16 -3.15 -2.25
CA ILE A 170 -9.88 -4.26 -3.18
C ILE A 170 -8.46 -4.81 -3.01
N ILE A 171 -7.45 -3.96 -2.77
CA ILE A 171 -6.08 -4.43 -2.51
C ILE A 171 -6.06 -5.32 -1.26
N ALA A 172 -6.65 -4.85 -0.16
CA ALA A 172 -6.70 -5.60 1.09
C ALA A 172 -7.48 -6.91 0.93
N HIS A 173 -8.63 -6.88 0.24
CA HIS A 173 -9.43 -8.06 -0.05
C HIS A 173 -8.68 -9.10 -0.91
N CYS A 174 -8.04 -8.68 -2.00
CA CYS A 174 -7.25 -9.58 -2.84
C CYS A 174 -6.07 -10.21 -2.10
N VAL A 175 -5.40 -9.45 -1.22
CA VAL A 175 -4.32 -10.00 -0.39
C VAL A 175 -4.88 -11.01 0.62
N ALA A 176 -5.97 -10.68 1.30
CA ALA A 176 -6.59 -11.54 2.32
C ALA A 176 -7.13 -12.86 1.74
N THR A 177 -7.68 -12.83 0.54
CA THR A 177 -8.21 -13.99 -0.17
C THR A 177 -7.15 -14.78 -0.95
N GLY A 178 -5.94 -14.22 -1.10
CA GLY A 178 -4.85 -14.83 -1.87
C GLY A 178 -4.96 -14.63 -3.40
N ASN A 179 -5.82 -13.72 -3.84
CA ASN A 179 -6.04 -13.37 -5.25
C ASN A 179 -5.21 -12.17 -5.74
N TRP A 180 -4.29 -11.66 -4.90
CA TRP A 180 -3.46 -10.52 -5.30
C TRP A 180 -2.51 -10.89 -6.45
N CYS A 181 -2.37 -9.98 -7.39
CA CYS A 181 -1.63 -10.15 -8.65
C CYS A 181 -0.09 -10.02 -8.48
N TRP A 182 0.53 -10.91 -7.72
CA TRP A 182 1.97 -10.85 -7.41
C TRP A 182 2.89 -10.89 -8.64
N SER A 183 2.44 -11.45 -9.77
CA SER A 183 3.26 -11.60 -10.98
C SER A 183 3.26 -10.35 -11.87
N LYS A 184 2.36 -9.39 -11.64
CA LYS A 184 2.21 -8.17 -12.43
C LYS A 184 2.67 -6.93 -11.67
N ALA A 185 3.08 -5.90 -12.40
CA ALA A 185 3.20 -4.57 -11.86
C ALA A 185 1.81 -3.98 -11.61
N VAL A 186 1.67 -3.18 -10.55
CA VAL A 186 0.43 -2.47 -10.23
C VAL A 186 0.66 -0.98 -10.27
N HIS A 187 -0.27 -0.27 -10.89
CA HIS A 187 -0.34 1.18 -10.96
C HIS A 187 -1.62 1.66 -10.27
N MET A 188 -1.51 2.60 -9.36
CA MET A 188 -2.68 3.22 -8.73
C MET A 188 -3.10 4.47 -9.51
N LEU A 189 -4.26 4.40 -10.16
CA LEU A 189 -4.78 5.44 -11.03
C LEU A 189 -5.39 6.60 -10.25
N GLY A 190 -5.01 7.83 -10.59
CA GLY A 190 -5.65 9.04 -10.10
C GLY A 190 -5.55 9.24 -8.60
N ILE A 191 -4.41 9.63 -8.06
CA ILE A 191 -4.31 10.02 -6.65
C ILE A 191 -4.96 11.39 -6.47
N ALA A 192 -6.15 11.39 -5.88
CA ALA A 192 -6.93 12.60 -5.63
C ALA A 192 -6.63 13.24 -4.28
N GLU A 193 -6.15 12.46 -3.31
CA GLU A 193 -5.89 12.89 -1.94
C GLU A 193 -4.52 12.41 -1.49
N SER A 194 -3.68 13.33 -1.02
CA SER A 194 -2.34 13.00 -0.56
C SER A 194 -2.32 12.09 0.67
N ASN A 195 -3.33 12.20 1.55
CA ASN A 195 -3.45 11.40 2.76
C ASN A 195 -3.75 9.92 2.49
N GLU A 196 -4.30 9.54 1.32
CA GLU A 196 -4.53 8.15 0.94
C GLU A 196 -3.24 7.33 1.07
N ILE A 197 -2.14 7.83 0.50
CA ILE A 197 -0.84 7.14 0.54
C ILE A 197 -0.31 7.05 1.97
N GLN A 198 -0.44 8.12 2.76
CA GLN A 198 0.02 8.14 4.15
C GLN A 198 -0.76 7.16 5.02
N ASN A 199 -2.09 7.14 4.87
CA ASN A 199 -2.95 6.29 5.68
C ASN A 199 -2.76 4.79 5.39
N HIS A 200 -2.37 4.45 4.15
CA HIS A 200 -2.22 3.05 3.71
C HIS A 200 -0.78 2.69 3.31
N LYS A 201 0.20 3.41 3.84
CA LYS A 201 1.62 3.23 3.47
C LYS A 201 2.12 1.81 3.71
N ASP A 202 1.65 1.14 4.74
CA ASP A 202 2.13 -0.20 5.06
C ASP A 202 1.49 -1.26 4.16
N LEU A 203 0.23 -1.09 3.76
CA LEU A 203 -0.38 -1.92 2.73
C LEU A 203 0.38 -1.77 1.39
N ILE A 204 0.73 -0.54 1.02
CA ILE A 204 1.55 -0.27 -0.19
C ILE A 204 2.94 -0.89 -0.06
N ARG A 205 3.59 -0.80 1.10
CA ARG A 205 4.89 -1.42 1.36
C ARG A 205 4.83 -2.94 1.36
N ILE A 206 3.72 -3.53 1.78
CA ILE A 206 3.47 -4.97 1.70
C ILE A 206 3.32 -5.40 0.24
N CYS A 207 2.51 -4.68 -0.52
CA CYS A 207 2.25 -4.94 -1.94
C CYS A 207 3.35 -4.33 -2.82
N GLN A 208 4.58 -4.82 -2.72
CA GLN A 208 5.76 -4.25 -3.38
C GLN A 208 5.73 -4.26 -4.91
N ASN A 209 4.76 -4.92 -5.51
CA ASN A 209 4.45 -4.84 -6.92
C ASN A 209 3.57 -3.63 -7.29
N ILE A 210 3.10 -2.86 -6.31
CA ILE A 210 2.61 -1.49 -6.54
C ILE A 210 3.84 -0.63 -6.80
N ILE A 211 4.04 -0.25 -8.06
CA ILE A 211 5.29 0.39 -8.49
C ILE A 211 5.12 1.85 -8.89
N SER A 212 3.90 2.27 -9.16
CA SER A 212 3.66 3.62 -9.67
C SER A 212 2.27 4.16 -9.36
N ILE A 213 2.17 5.47 -9.39
CA ILE A 213 0.94 6.24 -9.25
C ILE A 213 0.90 7.34 -10.30
N ASP A 214 -0.27 7.85 -10.61
CA ASP A 214 -0.44 9.11 -11.36
C ASP A 214 -1.22 10.13 -10.55
N THR A 215 -0.96 11.42 -10.83
CA THR A 215 -1.65 12.52 -10.17
C THR A 215 -1.46 13.85 -10.89
N SER A 216 -2.50 14.66 -10.90
CA SER A 216 -2.45 16.09 -11.23
C SER A 216 -2.35 16.98 -9.98
N TYR A 217 -2.49 16.41 -8.79
CA TYR A 217 -2.65 17.11 -7.52
C TYR A 217 -1.61 18.22 -7.25
N PRO A 218 -0.27 17.98 -7.34
CA PRO A 218 0.73 19.01 -7.05
C PRO A 218 0.70 20.15 -8.07
N VAL A 219 0.33 19.86 -9.32
CA VAL A 219 0.20 20.85 -10.38
C VAL A 219 -1.02 21.74 -10.13
N LEU A 220 -2.17 21.13 -9.86
CA LEU A 220 -3.41 21.85 -9.59
C LEU A 220 -3.30 22.74 -8.35
N LEU A 221 -2.66 22.28 -7.27
CA LEU A 221 -2.35 23.13 -6.12
C LEU A 221 -1.48 24.33 -6.50
N GLY A 222 -0.46 24.13 -7.34
CA GLY A 222 0.38 25.22 -7.83
C GLY A 222 -0.40 26.22 -8.70
N CYS A 223 -1.34 25.75 -9.53
CA CYS A 223 -2.25 26.61 -10.28
C CYS A 223 -3.23 27.39 -9.36
N ASP A 224 -3.56 26.85 -8.20
CA ASP A 224 -4.36 27.49 -7.16
C ASP A 224 -3.54 28.46 -6.27
N GLY A 225 -2.23 28.57 -6.53
CA GLY A 225 -1.30 29.43 -5.79
C GLY A 225 -0.86 28.85 -4.43
N VAL A 226 -1.16 27.57 -4.18
CA VAL A 226 -0.77 26.87 -2.96
C VAL A 226 0.62 26.27 -3.12
N SER A 227 1.58 26.68 -2.26
CA SER A 227 2.93 26.15 -2.24
C SER A 227 3.06 25.06 -1.19
N LEU A 228 3.46 23.86 -1.60
CA LEU A 228 3.81 22.77 -0.70
C LEU A 228 5.17 23.03 -0.03
N THR A 229 5.29 22.64 1.23
CA THR A 229 6.54 22.70 1.97
C THR A 229 6.94 21.32 2.45
N THR A 230 8.24 21.13 2.70
CA THR A 230 8.79 19.87 3.24
C THR A 230 8.52 19.67 4.73
N ASN A 231 7.87 20.62 5.40
CA ASN A 231 7.48 20.46 6.80
C ASN A 231 6.26 19.56 6.90
N ASP A 232 6.54 18.40 7.08
CA ASP A 232 6.01 17.10 7.51
C ASP A 232 4.49 16.85 7.46
N ASN A 233 3.64 17.77 7.77
CA ASN A 233 2.20 17.54 7.79
C ASN A 233 1.46 18.29 6.66
N ASN A 234 2.14 19.20 6.00
CA ASN A 234 1.50 20.11 5.05
C ASN A 234 1.02 19.42 3.77
N LEU A 235 1.71 18.36 3.33
CA LEU A 235 1.30 17.63 2.13
C LEU A 235 -0.02 16.88 2.32
N PHE A 236 -0.19 16.27 3.49
CA PHE A 236 -1.34 15.40 3.78
C PHE A 236 -2.57 16.17 4.32
N ASP A 237 -2.36 17.39 4.78
CA ASP A 237 -3.42 18.25 5.35
C ASP A 237 -3.89 19.32 4.38
N GLN A 238 -3.39 19.37 3.14
CA GLN A 238 -3.78 20.37 2.18
C GLN A 238 -5.22 20.14 1.66
N PRO A 239 -5.98 21.22 1.47
CA PRO A 239 -7.30 21.11 0.87
C PRO A 239 -7.20 20.57 -0.57
N LYS A 240 -8.31 19.98 -1.03
CA LYS A 240 -8.41 19.63 -2.45
C LYS A 240 -8.32 20.90 -3.31
N PRO A 241 -7.68 20.81 -4.49
CA PRO A 241 -7.71 21.91 -5.45
C PRO A 241 -9.13 22.35 -5.75
N SER A 242 -9.34 23.65 -5.95
CA SER A 242 -10.67 24.22 -6.20
C SER A 242 -11.22 23.87 -7.60
N PHE A 243 -10.41 23.28 -8.46
CA PHE A 243 -10.75 22.89 -9.84
C PHE A 243 -10.07 21.56 -10.19
N ASN A 244 -10.51 20.98 -11.30
CA ASN A 244 -9.90 19.79 -11.88
C ASN A 244 -9.01 20.15 -13.07
N ILE A 245 -8.36 19.13 -13.67
CA ILE A 245 -7.44 19.32 -14.78
C ILE A 245 -8.07 19.97 -16.02
N ILE A 246 -9.37 19.75 -16.23
CA ILE A 246 -10.11 20.28 -17.39
C ILE A 246 -10.42 21.78 -17.21
N ASN A 247 -10.78 22.17 -15.98
CA ASN A 247 -11.25 23.53 -15.63
C ASN A 247 -10.15 24.39 -15.03
N CYS A 248 -8.89 23.97 -15.12
CA CYS A 248 -7.77 24.68 -14.51
C CYS A 248 -7.62 26.09 -15.12
N PRO A 249 -7.65 27.16 -14.31
CA PRO A 249 -7.53 28.53 -14.82
C PRO A 249 -6.15 28.80 -15.41
N THR A 250 -6.11 29.60 -16.47
CA THR A 250 -4.90 29.89 -17.24
C THR A 250 -4.18 31.15 -16.79
N ASP A 251 -4.83 31.98 -15.98
CA ASP A 251 -4.42 33.36 -15.70
C ASP A 251 -3.61 33.56 -14.41
N LYS A 252 -3.41 32.48 -13.61
CA LYS A 252 -2.75 32.55 -12.30
C LYS A 252 -1.60 31.56 -12.12
N THR A 253 -1.01 31.10 -13.19
CA THR A 253 -0.02 30.02 -13.14
C THR A 253 1.36 30.54 -12.74
N ASP A 254 1.85 30.15 -11.57
CA ASP A 254 3.25 30.33 -11.17
C ASP A 254 4.00 28.99 -11.35
N GLU A 255 4.81 28.93 -12.42
CA GLU A 255 5.57 27.72 -12.76
C GLU A 255 6.59 27.34 -11.70
N SER A 256 7.11 28.29 -10.93
CA SER A 256 8.06 28.02 -9.86
C SER A 256 7.38 27.30 -8.68
N VAL A 257 6.14 27.68 -8.36
CA VAL A 257 5.32 27.01 -7.34
C VAL A 257 4.96 25.59 -7.78
N ILE A 258 4.54 25.43 -9.06
CA ILE A 258 4.24 24.08 -9.60
C ILE A 258 5.46 23.17 -9.51
N SER A 259 6.63 23.66 -9.97
CA SER A 259 7.86 22.86 -9.95
C SER A 259 8.29 22.48 -8.54
N ASN A 260 8.16 23.40 -7.58
CA ASN A 260 8.39 23.11 -6.16
C ASN A 260 7.41 22.05 -5.64
N ASN A 261 6.12 22.19 -5.93
CA ASN A 261 5.09 21.26 -5.48
C ASN A 261 5.32 19.83 -6.00
N ILE A 262 5.67 19.69 -7.30
CA ILE A 262 6.02 18.40 -7.88
C ILE A 262 7.18 17.75 -7.13
N LYS A 263 8.24 18.53 -6.87
CA LYS A 263 9.41 18.04 -6.14
C LYS A 263 9.04 17.61 -4.72
N VAL A 264 8.38 18.47 -3.94
CA VAL A 264 7.97 18.17 -2.56
C VAL A 264 7.06 16.95 -2.51
N PHE A 265 6.10 16.85 -3.42
CA PHE A 265 5.20 15.70 -3.51
C PHE A 265 5.97 14.41 -3.78
N LYS A 266 6.85 14.39 -4.79
CA LYS A 266 7.67 13.21 -5.13
C LYS A 266 8.55 12.77 -3.96
N ASP A 267 9.25 13.71 -3.34
CA ASP A 267 10.16 13.44 -2.22
C ASP A 267 9.39 12.85 -1.02
N THR A 268 8.22 13.43 -0.70
CA THR A 268 7.40 12.98 0.44
C THR A 268 6.80 11.60 0.17
N ILE A 269 6.17 11.38 -1.00
CA ILE A 269 5.59 10.08 -1.34
C ILE A 269 6.66 8.99 -1.35
N ASN A 270 7.84 9.27 -1.93
CA ASN A 270 8.93 8.31 -1.93
C ASN A 270 9.45 8.00 -0.52
N ALA A 271 9.56 9.00 0.36
CA ALA A 271 9.96 8.77 1.75
C ALA A 271 8.95 7.89 2.50
N VAL A 272 7.65 8.09 2.25
CA VAL A 272 6.56 7.34 2.89
C VAL A 272 6.47 5.90 2.36
N THR A 273 6.65 5.69 1.05
CA THR A 273 6.42 4.39 0.40
C THR A 273 7.66 3.53 0.25
N SER A 274 8.85 4.09 0.45
CA SER A 274 10.08 3.31 0.44
C SER A 274 10.24 2.42 1.68
N GLY A 275 11.04 1.35 1.54
CA GLY A 275 11.30 0.41 2.61
C GLY A 275 10.34 -0.77 2.66
N PHE A 276 10.31 -1.46 3.79
CA PHE A 276 9.53 -2.66 4.02
C PHE A 276 8.68 -2.49 5.28
N ALA A 277 7.47 -3.05 5.27
CA ALA A 277 6.62 -3.05 6.46
C ALA A 277 7.20 -3.98 7.55
N LYS A 278 7.12 -3.55 8.81
CA LYS A 278 7.34 -4.37 9.99
C LYS A 278 6.07 -4.39 10.81
N ILE A 279 5.39 -5.51 10.80
CA ILE A 279 4.10 -5.70 11.44
C ILE A 279 4.28 -6.54 12.68
N ALA A 280 3.83 -6.05 13.82
CA ALA A 280 3.82 -6.82 15.06
C ALA A 280 2.38 -7.17 15.46
N LEU A 281 2.11 -8.44 15.77
CA LEU A 281 0.83 -8.86 16.33
C LEU A 281 0.96 -9.00 17.84
N VAL A 282 0.15 -8.24 18.58
CA VAL A 282 0.15 -8.20 20.05
C VAL A 282 -1.21 -8.59 20.62
N GLY A 283 -1.25 -8.95 21.90
CA GLY A 283 -2.50 -9.29 22.60
C GLY A 283 -2.33 -10.42 23.63
N ALA A 284 -3.39 -10.72 24.35
CA ALA A 284 -3.41 -11.76 25.39
C ALA A 284 -3.06 -13.17 24.84
N SER A 285 -2.73 -14.10 25.73
CA SER A 285 -2.50 -15.50 25.32
C SER A 285 -3.79 -16.12 24.77
N GLY A 286 -3.68 -16.94 23.73
CA GLY A 286 -4.84 -17.64 23.15
C GLY A 286 -5.71 -16.81 22.20
N THR A 287 -5.32 -15.58 21.83
CA THR A 287 -6.10 -14.69 20.94
C THR A 287 -5.88 -14.94 19.44
N GLY A 288 -5.18 -15.99 19.05
CA GLY A 288 -4.97 -16.34 17.65
C GLY A 288 -3.85 -15.58 16.93
N LYS A 289 -2.97 -14.84 17.64
CA LYS A 289 -1.84 -14.08 17.07
C LYS A 289 -0.99 -14.91 16.12
N THR A 290 -0.49 -16.04 16.62
CA THR A 290 0.39 -16.93 15.83
C THR A 290 -0.31 -17.44 14.58
N THR A 291 -1.58 -17.84 14.68
CA THR A 291 -2.37 -18.31 13.53
C THR A 291 -2.52 -17.20 12.50
N THR A 292 -2.86 -16.00 12.94
CA THR A 292 -2.99 -14.82 12.06
C THR A 292 -1.66 -14.44 11.42
N ALA A 293 -0.57 -14.36 12.19
CA ALA A 293 0.76 -14.02 11.70
C ALA A 293 1.26 -15.03 10.64
N VAL A 294 1.11 -16.32 10.90
CA VAL A 294 1.49 -17.38 9.95
C VAL A 294 0.66 -17.28 8.66
N LYS A 295 -0.65 -17.00 8.79
CA LYS A 295 -1.52 -16.88 7.62
C LYS A 295 -1.18 -15.64 6.79
N ILE A 296 -0.96 -14.48 7.41
CA ILE A 296 -0.50 -13.26 6.71
C ILE A 296 0.81 -13.57 5.97
N ALA A 297 1.81 -14.14 6.66
CA ALA A 297 3.08 -14.46 6.02
C ALA A 297 2.92 -15.45 4.84
N LYS A 298 2.02 -16.43 4.96
CA LYS A 298 1.72 -17.37 3.88
C LYS A 298 1.07 -16.67 2.67
N LEU A 299 0.15 -15.75 2.89
CA LEU A 299 -0.50 -14.97 1.83
C LEU A 299 0.50 -14.07 1.09
N LEU A 300 1.47 -13.51 1.81
CA LEU A 300 2.53 -12.67 1.23
C LEU A 300 3.65 -13.49 0.56
N GLY A 301 3.73 -14.78 0.82
CA GLY A 301 4.69 -15.70 0.21
C GLY A 301 6.14 -15.21 0.35
N ASP A 302 6.88 -15.19 -0.75
CA ASP A 302 8.30 -14.77 -0.76
C ASP A 302 8.52 -13.28 -0.45
N ASN A 303 7.47 -12.48 -0.37
CA ASN A 303 7.55 -11.05 -0.06
C ASN A 303 7.64 -10.77 1.45
N ALA A 304 7.37 -11.77 2.30
CA ALA A 304 7.40 -11.61 3.74
C ALA A 304 8.23 -12.69 4.45
N ILE A 305 8.63 -12.35 5.66
CA ILE A 305 9.26 -13.29 6.61
C ILE A 305 8.45 -13.31 7.89
N TYR A 306 8.08 -14.50 8.31
CA TYR A 306 7.50 -14.73 9.63
C TYR A 306 8.61 -14.97 10.64
N LEU A 307 8.68 -14.12 11.65
CA LEU A 307 9.57 -14.30 12.79
C LEU A 307 8.77 -14.76 14.00
N LYS A 308 8.87 -16.05 14.25
CA LYS A 308 8.31 -16.67 15.45
C LYS A 308 9.16 -16.30 16.65
N TYR A 309 8.50 -15.79 17.65
CA TYR A 309 9.09 -15.65 18.97
C TYR A 309 9.34 -17.04 19.60
N PRO A 310 10.53 -17.30 20.19
CA PRO A 310 10.75 -18.53 20.94
C PRO A 310 9.76 -18.56 22.11
N PRO A 311 8.94 -19.60 22.22
CA PRO A 311 7.91 -19.63 23.26
C PRO A 311 8.58 -19.62 24.62
N ILE A 312 8.17 -18.69 25.47
CA ILE A 312 8.66 -18.56 26.86
C ILE A 312 8.49 -19.86 27.63
N HIS A 313 7.49 -20.65 27.26
CA HIS A 313 7.18 -21.96 27.85
C HIS A 313 8.31 -22.99 27.73
N ASP A 314 9.18 -22.83 26.71
CA ASP A 314 10.32 -23.71 26.52
C ASP A 314 11.45 -23.36 27.49
N VAL A 315 11.36 -22.18 28.14
CA VAL A 315 12.38 -21.66 29.05
C VAL A 315 11.93 -21.74 30.52
N CYS A 316 10.66 -21.44 30.80
CA CYS A 316 10.11 -21.51 32.14
C CYS A 316 8.58 -21.61 32.14
N ASP A 317 8.01 -22.12 33.22
CA ASP A 317 6.56 -22.02 33.52
C ASP A 317 6.27 -20.60 34.04
N TYR A 318 5.82 -19.71 33.18
CA TYR A 318 5.53 -18.31 33.55
C TYR A 318 4.28 -18.17 34.43
N ARG A 319 3.50 -19.25 34.62
CA ARG A 319 2.40 -19.30 35.60
C ARG A 319 2.92 -19.45 37.02
N ASP A 320 4.17 -19.86 37.16
CA ASP A 320 4.86 -19.92 38.43
C ASP A 320 5.54 -18.57 38.71
N PRO A 321 5.03 -17.72 39.62
CA PRO A 321 5.60 -16.39 39.87
C PRO A 321 7.07 -16.42 40.31
N GLU A 322 7.53 -17.52 40.91
CA GLU A 322 8.93 -17.69 41.32
C GLU A 322 9.84 -17.94 40.13
N LYS A 323 9.32 -18.55 39.06
CA LYS A 323 10.06 -18.81 37.82
C LYS A 323 9.92 -17.69 36.79
N ALA A 324 8.81 -16.93 36.82
CA ALA A 324 8.58 -15.75 35.99
C ALA A 324 9.35 -14.53 36.52
N ASN A 325 10.63 -14.71 36.77
CA ASN A 325 11.48 -13.69 37.37
C ASN A 325 12.06 -12.70 36.30
N LEU A 326 12.77 -11.68 36.79
CA LEU A 326 13.39 -10.67 35.92
C LEU A 326 14.32 -11.27 34.86
N ALA A 327 15.07 -12.32 35.19
CA ALA A 327 16.00 -12.96 34.24
C ALA A 327 15.27 -13.57 33.05
N THR A 328 14.13 -14.22 33.31
CA THR A 328 13.27 -14.80 32.26
C THR A 328 12.63 -13.73 31.40
N ALA A 329 12.12 -12.65 32.02
CA ALA A 329 11.56 -11.53 31.31
C ALA A 329 12.61 -10.82 30.43
N LEU A 330 13.82 -10.62 30.95
CA LEU A 330 14.95 -10.07 30.17
C LEU A 330 15.37 -10.99 29.01
N TYR A 331 15.43 -12.29 29.25
CA TYR A 331 15.74 -13.26 28.20
C TYR A 331 14.74 -13.16 27.05
N THR A 332 13.45 -13.09 27.33
CA THR A 332 12.41 -12.95 26.32
C THR A 332 12.48 -11.59 25.62
N GLY A 333 12.70 -10.52 26.36
CA GLY A 333 12.89 -9.18 25.80
C GLY A 333 14.11 -9.10 24.90
N CYS A 334 15.25 -9.68 25.28
CA CYS A 334 16.45 -9.73 24.44
C CYS A 334 16.23 -10.51 23.14
N ASN A 335 15.50 -11.62 23.18
CA ASN A 335 15.18 -12.38 21.98
C ASN A 335 14.27 -11.60 21.03
N LEU A 336 13.29 -10.85 21.55
CA LEU A 336 12.45 -9.97 20.76
C LEU A 336 13.26 -8.84 20.11
N MET A 337 14.14 -8.20 20.86
CA MET A 337 15.05 -7.18 20.30
C MET A 337 15.96 -7.76 19.22
N ALA A 338 16.51 -8.95 19.42
CA ALA A 338 17.32 -9.63 18.42
C ALA A 338 16.51 -9.94 17.15
N ALA A 339 15.26 -10.39 17.27
CA ALA A 339 14.36 -10.60 16.16
C ALA A 339 14.08 -9.28 15.39
N HIS A 340 13.86 -8.18 16.11
CA HIS A 340 13.71 -6.85 15.50
C HIS A 340 14.93 -6.39 14.71
N ILE A 341 16.12 -6.58 15.27
CA ILE A 341 17.39 -6.23 14.59
C ILE A 341 17.57 -7.10 13.35
N GLN A 342 17.32 -8.40 13.45
CA GLN A 342 17.39 -9.32 12.32
C GLN A 342 16.39 -8.94 11.22
N ALA A 343 15.18 -8.54 11.60
CA ALA A 343 14.14 -8.11 10.66
C ALA A 343 14.62 -7.00 9.72
N ALA A 344 15.39 -6.05 10.25
CA ALA A 344 15.97 -4.96 9.46
C ALA A 344 16.93 -5.43 8.36
N MET A 345 17.49 -6.63 8.47
CA MET A 345 18.50 -7.15 7.55
C MET A 345 17.92 -7.90 6.34
N PHE A 346 16.64 -8.26 6.38
CA PHE A 346 16.09 -9.20 5.39
C PHE A 346 15.66 -8.55 4.07
N GLY A 347 15.45 -7.25 3.99
CA GLY A 347 14.96 -6.59 2.79
C GLY A 347 13.61 -7.17 2.30
N LYS A 348 12.71 -7.47 3.22
CA LYS A 348 11.35 -8.01 3.01
C LYS A 348 10.43 -7.51 4.12
N THR A 349 9.13 -7.55 3.87
CA THR A 349 8.13 -7.36 4.94
C THR A 349 8.32 -8.38 6.05
N VAL A 350 8.24 -7.93 7.29
CA VAL A 350 8.44 -8.79 8.47
C VAL A 350 7.15 -8.86 9.28
N ILE A 351 6.72 -10.08 9.57
CA ILE A 351 5.59 -10.35 10.44
C ILE A 351 6.13 -10.91 11.76
N LEU A 352 5.97 -10.13 12.82
CA LEU A 352 6.42 -10.47 14.18
C LEU A 352 5.24 -11.06 14.97
N ASP A 353 5.42 -12.26 15.50
CA ASP A 353 4.49 -12.86 16.47
C ASP A 353 4.87 -12.39 17.87
N ARG A 354 4.45 -11.24 18.27
CA ARG A 354 4.74 -10.45 19.48
C ARG A 354 5.82 -9.37 19.28
N CYS A 355 5.82 -8.40 20.21
CA CYS A 355 6.88 -7.41 20.36
C CYS A 355 7.07 -7.04 21.82
N LEU A 356 7.94 -6.09 22.15
CA LEU A 356 8.20 -5.67 23.53
C LEU A 356 6.98 -5.12 24.27
N ILE A 357 5.93 -4.71 23.57
CA ILE A 357 4.65 -4.34 24.20
C ILE A 357 4.06 -5.50 24.99
N ASP A 358 4.16 -6.72 24.49
CA ASP A 358 3.71 -7.91 25.25
C ASP A 358 4.47 -7.98 26.60
N ASN A 359 5.78 -7.75 26.62
CA ASN A 359 6.58 -7.76 27.85
C ASN A 359 6.17 -6.65 28.82
N ILE A 360 5.90 -5.43 28.31
CA ILE A 360 5.42 -4.29 29.12
C ILE A 360 4.08 -4.65 29.77
N VAL A 361 3.13 -5.19 29.00
CA VAL A 361 1.80 -5.54 29.49
C VAL A 361 1.87 -6.63 30.54
N TYR A 362 2.65 -7.70 30.31
CA TYR A 362 2.80 -8.77 31.31
C TYR A 362 3.58 -8.30 32.55
N ALA A 363 4.50 -7.35 32.43
CA ALA A 363 5.15 -6.73 33.58
C ALA A 363 4.16 -5.89 34.40
N LYS A 364 3.28 -5.12 33.77
CA LYS A 364 2.18 -4.40 34.43
C LYS A 364 1.22 -5.38 35.13
N PHE A 365 0.84 -6.46 34.46
CA PHE A 365 -0.02 -7.50 35.03
C PHE A 365 0.59 -8.12 36.30
N ASN A 366 1.91 -8.30 36.34
CA ASN A 366 2.64 -8.83 37.46
C ASN A 366 3.06 -7.76 38.50
N HIS A 367 2.58 -6.52 38.37
CA HIS A 367 2.92 -5.37 39.22
C HIS A 367 4.43 -5.12 39.38
N ASN A 368 5.19 -5.27 38.29
CA ASN A 368 6.64 -5.12 38.30
C ASN A 368 7.08 -3.83 37.58
N ASP A 369 7.04 -2.72 38.31
CA ASP A 369 7.33 -1.38 37.76
C ASP A 369 8.75 -1.26 37.16
N MET A 370 9.74 -1.95 37.74
CA MET A 370 11.09 -1.96 37.22
C MET A 370 11.16 -2.60 35.82
N GLN A 371 10.45 -3.70 35.61
CA GLN A 371 10.39 -4.34 34.29
C GLN A 371 9.63 -3.44 33.29
N VAL A 372 8.54 -2.80 33.71
CA VAL A 372 7.80 -1.84 32.88
C VAL A 372 8.73 -0.74 32.38
N GLU A 373 9.51 -0.13 33.27
CA GLU A 373 10.47 0.93 32.92
C GLU A 373 11.54 0.44 31.93
N ILE A 374 12.14 -0.73 32.19
CA ILE A 374 13.19 -1.30 31.33
C ILE A 374 12.64 -1.57 29.93
N PHE A 375 11.48 -2.23 29.82
CA PHE A 375 10.93 -2.61 28.51
C PHE A 375 10.36 -1.42 27.75
N SER A 376 9.82 -0.39 28.43
CA SER A 376 9.39 0.85 27.78
C SER A 376 10.58 1.57 27.14
N LYS A 377 11.68 1.77 27.89
CA LYS A 377 12.91 2.37 27.34
C LYS A 377 13.52 1.56 26.19
N ALA A 378 13.44 0.22 26.28
CA ALA A 378 13.90 -0.66 25.21
C ALA A 378 12.98 -0.57 23.98
N PHE A 379 11.68 -0.48 24.16
CA PHE A 379 10.73 -0.29 23.06
C PHE A 379 11.01 1.00 22.30
N ASP A 380 11.09 2.13 23.00
CA ASP A 380 11.35 3.43 22.38
C ASP A 380 12.67 3.45 21.60
N LYS A 381 13.68 2.75 22.09
CA LYS A 381 15.00 2.75 21.47
C LYS A 381 15.11 1.77 20.28
N PHE A 382 14.48 0.61 20.35
CA PHE A 382 14.74 -0.50 19.42
C PHE A 382 13.55 -0.90 18.55
N CYS A 383 12.33 -0.50 18.92
CA CYS A 383 11.11 -0.89 18.23
C CYS A 383 10.43 0.26 17.47
N GLY A 384 11.03 1.44 17.44
CA GLY A 384 10.46 2.62 16.77
C GLY A 384 10.35 2.50 15.24
N ASP A 385 10.86 1.41 14.66
CA ASP A 385 10.73 1.07 13.24
C ASP A 385 9.62 0.04 12.94
N ILE A 386 8.85 -0.39 13.97
CA ILE A 386 7.60 -1.12 13.73
C ILE A 386 6.66 -0.19 13.01
N SER A 387 6.20 -0.63 11.85
CA SER A 387 5.35 0.19 11.00
C SER A 387 3.87 0.04 11.33
N SER A 388 3.44 -1.14 11.79
CA SER A 388 2.05 -1.41 12.18
C SER A 388 1.95 -2.40 13.33
N ILE A 389 0.96 -2.21 14.20
CA ILE A 389 0.66 -3.11 15.31
C ILE A 389 -0.76 -3.63 15.15
N GLY A 390 -0.89 -4.94 14.98
CA GLY A 390 -2.18 -5.64 15.02
C GLY A 390 -2.50 -6.11 16.44
N TRP A 391 -3.51 -5.53 17.07
CA TRP A 391 -3.96 -5.89 18.38
C TRP A 391 -5.10 -6.90 18.33
N THR A 392 -4.79 -8.14 18.74
CA THR A 392 -5.76 -9.25 18.72
C THR A 392 -6.66 -9.25 19.94
N PHE A 393 -7.97 -9.28 19.71
CA PHE A 393 -8.98 -9.41 20.76
C PHE A 393 -9.10 -10.87 21.24
N PRO A 394 -9.55 -11.10 22.49
CA PRO A 394 -9.84 -12.42 22.98
C PRO A 394 -10.89 -13.13 22.12
N LEU A 395 -10.65 -14.39 21.80
CA LEU A 395 -11.60 -15.22 21.06
C LEU A 395 -12.91 -15.41 21.86
N ALA A 396 -14.02 -15.69 21.18
CA ALA A 396 -15.24 -16.11 21.84
C ALA A 396 -15.00 -17.40 22.66
N ASN A 397 -15.77 -17.62 23.73
CA ASN A 397 -15.47 -18.46 24.86
C ASN A 397 -15.13 -19.95 24.62
N GLU A 398 -15.30 -20.48 23.42
CA GLU A 398 -15.31 -21.92 23.18
C GLU A 398 -14.03 -22.47 22.53
N ASP A 399 -13.12 -21.61 22.07
CA ASP A 399 -12.03 -22.03 21.20
C ASP A 399 -10.63 -22.01 21.80
N ILE A 400 -10.51 -21.87 23.14
CA ILE A 400 -9.20 -21.88 23.79
C ILE A 400 -8.91 -23.26 24.30
N GLU A 401 -8.16 -24.05 23.56
CA GLU A 401 -7.61 -25.31 24.05
C GLU A 401 -6.74 -25.10 25.28
N ASP A 402 -7.05 -25.80 26.36
CA ASP A 402 -6.15 -25.88 27.50
C ASP A 402 -5.01 -26.86 27.19
N ASP A 403 -3.92 -26.31 26.70
CA ASP A 403 -2.66 -27.04 26.46
C ASP A 403 -1.80 -27.16 27.74
N GLY A 404 -2.35 -26.78 28.88
CA GLY A 404 -1.63 -26.74 30.16
C GLY A 404 -0.61 -25.62 30.28
N LYS A 405 -0.46 -24.77 29.22
CA LYS A 405 0.52 -23.69 29.14
C LYS A 405 -0.11 -22.31 28.99
N ARG A 406 -1.36 -22.25 28.54
CA ARG A 406 -2.07 -20.98 28.26
C ARG A 406 -2.91 -20.55 29.46
N ILE A 407 -3.10 -19.24 29.58
CA ILE A 407 -4.08 -18.68 30.49
C ILE A 407 -5.46 -18.89 29.87
N THR A 408 -6.24 -19.82 30.41
CA THR A 408 -7.59 -20.12 29.93
C THR A 408 -8.67 -19.37 30.74
N ASP A 409 -8.31 -18.82 31.90
CA ASP A 409 -9.23 -17.99 32.69
C ASP A 409 -9.61 -16.72 31.94
N ARG A 410 -10.89 -16.61 31.64
CA ARG A 410 -11.43 -15.47 30.85
C ARG A 410 -11.30 -14.15 31.60
N GLY A 411 -11.44 -14.13 32.91
CA GLY A 411 -11.27 -12.93 33.72
C GLY A 411 -9.84 -12.38 33.60
N VAL A 412 -8.86 -13.29 33.73
CA VAL A 412 -7.44 -12.94 33.58
C VAL A 412 -7.12 -12.48 32.15
N GLN A 413 -7.65 -13.13 31.13
CA GLN A 413 -7.46 -12.69 29.74
C GLN A 413 -8.03 -11.29 29.48
N LEU A 414 -9.20 -10.96 30.04
CA LEU A 414 -9.80 -9.64 29.95
C LEU A 414 -8.97 -8.57 30.68
N GLN A 415 -8.41 -8.92 31.85
CA GLN A 415 -7.52 -8.02 32.59
C GLN A 415 -6.28 -7.71 31.74
N ILE A 416 -5.64 -8.72 31.16
CA ILE A 416 -4.48 -8.54 30.28
C ILE A 416 -4.87 -7.74 29.03
N HIS A 417 -6.03 -8.02 28.45
CA HIS A 417 -6.55 -7.27 27.29
C HIS A 417 -6.73 -5.78 27.62
N ASN A 418 -7.28 -5.45 28.78
CA ASN A 418 -7.44 -4.06 29.21
C ASN A 418 -6.08 -3.37 29.42
N LEU A 419 -5.09 -4.10 29.95
CA LEU A 419 -3.71 -3.57 30.05
C LEU A 419 -3.05 -3.35 28.67
N PHE A 420 -3.38 -4.15 27.65
CA PHE A 420 -2.99 -3.86 26.28
C PHE A 420 -3.64 -2.56 25.79
N ALA A 421 -4.95 -2.38 25.99
CA ALA A 421 -5.66 -1.15 25.63
C ALA A 421 -5.02 0.07 26.31
N GLU A 422 -4.79 -0.02 27.61
CA GLU A 422 -4.12 1.04 28.37
C GLU A 422 -2.71 1.35 27.82
N THR A 423 -1.91 0.31 27.57
CA THR A 423 -0.54 0.47 27.07
C THR A 423 -0.50 1.04 25.67
N LEU A 424 -1.43 0.63 24.80
CA LEU A 424 -1.44 1.06 23.39
C LEU A 424 -2.04 2.46 23.19
N PHE A 425 -3.01 2.88 24.02
CA PHE A 425 -3.75 4.12 23.80
C PHE A 425 -3.49 5.22 24.85
N LEU A 426 -3.01 4.84 26.06
CA LEU A 426 -2.87 5.78 27.18
C LEU A 426 -1.43 5.91 27.70
N SER A 427 -0.48 5.14 27.16
CA SER A 427 0.91 5.20 27.62
C SER A 427 1.68 6.32 26.91
N ASP A 428 2.74 6.81 27.56
CA ASP A 428 3.71 7.75 26.99
C ASP A 428 4.70 7.07 26.00
N LEU A 429 4.40 5.86 25.54
CA LEU A 429 5.18 5.19 24.52
C LEU A 429 5.04 5.97 23.20
N ASP A 430 6.15 6.25 22.55
CA ASP A 430 6.19 6.89 21.24
C ASP A 430 5.66 5.90 20.16
N LEU A 431 4.36 5.62 20.24
CA LEU A 431 3.64 4.83 19.25
C LEU A 431 3.35 5.73 18.05
N LYS A 432 4.22 5.70 17.06
CA LYS A 432 4.06 6.48 15.82
C LYS A 432 2.83 6.08 15.00
N MET A 433 2.14 5.00 15.38
CA MET A 433 0.99 4.47 14.67
C MET A 433 -0.08 3.98 15.65
N LEU A 434 -1.34 4.21 15.27
CA LEU A 434 -2.47 3.64 16.00
C LEU A 434 -2.54 2.12 15.74
N PRO A 435 -2.72 1.30 16.77
CA PRO A 435 -2.87 -0.13 16.61
C PRO A 435 -4.18 -0.46 15.91
N ALA A 436 -4.13 -1.37 14.96
CA ALA A 436 -5.31 -1.89 14.28
C ALA A 436 -5.96 -3.00 15.13
N SER A 437 -7.27 -2.91 15.29
CA SER A 437 -8.05 -3.91 16.03
C SER A 437 -8.25 -5.17 15.20
N LEU A 438 -7.95 -6.34 15.80
CA LEU A 438 -8.22 -7.66 15.22
C LEU A 438 -9.32 -8.34 16.01
N ASP A 439 -10.58 -8.14 15.60
CA ASP A 439 -11.76 -8.66 16.31
C ASP A 439 -11.72 -10.19 16.40
N GLY A 440 -11.80 -10.71 17.63
CA GLY A 440 -11.80 -12.12 17.92
C GLY A 440 -13.08 -12.88 17.52
N THR A 441 -14.16 -12.17 17.17
CA THR A 441 -15.42 -12.77 16.70
C THR A 441 -15.45 -13.06 15.21
N LEU A 442 -14.52 -12.44 14.44
CA LEU A 442 -14.40 -12.62 13.00
C LEU A 442 -13.60 -13.87 12.63
N SER A 443 -13.83 -14.41 11.45
CA SER A 443 -12.96 -15.45 10.86
C SER A 443 -11.52 -14.95 10.77
N VAL A 444 -10.56 -15.85 10.60
CA VAL A 444 -9.15 -15.45 10.43
C VAL A 444 -8.97 -14.61 9.16
N GLU A 445 -9.68 -14.94 8.11
CA GLU A 445 -9.70 -14.26 6.83
C GLU A 445 -10.24 -12.82 6.95
N ASP A 446 -11.44 -12.67 7.51
CA ASP A 446 -12.07 -11.37 7.73
C ASP A 446 -11.23 -10.48 8.63
N ARG A 447 -10.57 -11.07 9.63
CA ARG A 447 -9.67 -10.39 10.54
C ARG A 447 -8.44 -9.85 9.82
N ILE A 448 -7.85 -10.64 8.91
CA ILE A 448 -6.71 -10.22 8.10
C ILE A 448 -7.13 -9.12 7.15
N GLU A 449 -8.27 -9.25 6.47
CA GLU A 449 -8.78 -8.23 5.56
C GLU A 449 -9.02 -6.90 6.30
N SER A 450 -9.71 -6.93 7.44
CA SER A 450 -9.96 -5.75 8.28
C SER A 450 -8.63 -5.09 8.72
N PHE A 451 -7.65 -5.89 9.10
CA PHE A 451 -6.32 -5.38 9.47
C PHE A 451 -5.61 -4.71 8.29
N LEU A 452 -5.58 -5.36 7.13
CA LEU A 452 -4.93 -4.82 5.93
C LEU A 452 -5.58 -3.51 5.45
N LYS A 453 -6.90 -3.37 5.59
CA LYS A 453 -7.62 -2.11 5.29
C LYS A 453 -7.24 -0.97 6.23
N SER A 454 -6.79 -1.28 7.44
CA SER A 454 -6.49 -0.27 8.47
C SER A 454 -5.02 0.19 8.46
N ILE A 455 -4.15 -0.42 7.68
CA ILE A 455 -2.71 -0.12 7.56
C ILE A 455 -2.34 0.40 6.17
#